data_7cd46aafcdf0e074de2506a9496c03f1
#
_entry.id   7cd46aafcdf0e074de2506a9496c03f1
#
_cell.length_a   1.000
_cell.length_b   1.000
_cell.length_c   1.000
_cell.angle_alpha   90.00
_cell.angle_beta   90.00
_cell.angle_gamma   90.00
#
_symmetry.space_group_name_H-M   'P 1'
#
loop_
_entity.id
_entity.type
_entity.pdbx_description
1 polymer ?
#
loop_
_entity_poly.entity_id
_entity_poly.type
_entity_poly.pdbx_seq_one_letter_code
_entity_poly.pdbx_strand_id
1 'polypeptide(L)'
;MKVTKFGGSSLASASQLKKVLNIIKDDPERRFVVVSAPGKRNAEDTKVTDALIRYYKEFTSDKDVTQTQQWIIERYRAITEELDLKDSIIQEIAEDIYDLTNLPKKGNPFTYDAFLAAGENNNAKLIAAYFNQNGLEARYIHPKEAGITVTAEPSNARILPSSYDKIEELKDSSEVIVIPGFFGVTQDGDICTFSRGGSDITGSIIAAGVKADLYENFTDVNGIFAAHPGIIKHPHSIPELTYKEMRELAYAGFSVLHDEALVPAYRGKIPLVIKNTNNPDHPGTRIVLEHSNDHVTVVGIAGDSGFVSINTTKYLMNREVGFGRKVLQILEDLNISWEHMPTGIDDLSIILRSRELTPIKEQEILKQLTQKLEVDTAEIEHDLSIIMIVGEKMKSQVGVTATAAKALSENEVNIQMISQGSSEVSIIFVVSKDQEEKAIKALYQAFFPNN
;
A
#
# COMPACT_ATOMS: atom_id res chain seq x y z
N MET A 1 9.29 17.27 -16.07
CA MET A 1 10.12 16.23 -15.41
C MET A 1 9.21 15.25 -14.68
N LYS A 2 9.44 13.96 -14.88
CA LYS A 2 8.61 12.87 -14.30
C LYS A 2 9.43 11.97 -13.40
N VAL A 3 8.77 11.46 -12.36
CA VAL A 3 9.27 10.38 -11.51
C VAL A 3 8.51 9.12 -11.89
N THR A 4 9.22 8.03 -12.13
CA THR A 4 8.64 6.73 -12.43
C THR A 4 8.97 5.74 -11.30
N LYS A 5 8.02 4.90 -10.93
CA LYS A 5 8.29 3.78 -10.04
C LYS A 5 7.85 2.48 -10.73
N PHE A 6 8.67 1.45 -10.62
CA PHE A 6 8.36 0.13 -11.14
C PHE A 6 8.20 -0.89 -10.01
N GLY A 7 7.07 -1.60 -10.00
CA GLY A 7 6.78 -2.66 -9.04
C GLY A 7 7.58 -3.95 -9.32
N GLY A 8 7.63 -4.84 -8.33
CA GLY A 8 8.44 -6.06 -8.42
C GLY A 8 8.09 -6.96 -9.62
N SER A 9 6.82 -7.09 -10.00
CA SER A 9 6.40 -7.84 -11.20
C SER A 9 6.96 -7.25 -12.50
N SER A 10 7.10 -5.92 -12.56
CA SER A 10 7.71 -5.19 -13.67
C SER A 10 9.23 -5.34 -13.75
N LEU A 11 9.86 -5.90 -12.71
CA LEU A 11 11.31 -6.03 -12.55
C LEU A 11 11.73 -7.50 -12.35
N ALA A 12 10.81 -8.44 -12.58
CA ALA A 12 11.00 -9.85 -12.23
C ALA A 12 11.95 -10.61 -13.14
N SER A 13 12.27 -10.11 -14.35
CA SER A 13 13.09 -10.81 -15.35
C SER A 13 13.74 -9.84 -16.32
N ALA A 14 14.73 -10.31 -17.07
CA ALA A 14 15.38 -9.56 -18.15
C ALA A 14 14.37 -9.07 -19.20
N SER A 15 13.37 -9.86 -19.54
CA SER A 15 12.33 -9.47 -20.50
C SER A 15 11.49 -8.28 -19.99
N GLN A 16 11.22 -8.22 -18.70
CA GLN A 16 10.55 -7.07 -18.09
C GLN A 16 11.46 -5.83 -18.05
N LEU A 17 12.74 -6.00 -17.70
CA LEU A 17 13.70 -4.88 -17.69
C LEU A 17 13.91 -4.28 -19.09
N LYS A 18 13.82 -5.07 -20.16
CA LYS A 18 13.81 -4.55 -21.54
C LYS A 18 12.60 -3.63 -21.81
N LYS A 19 11.43 -3.96 -21.29
CA LYS A 19 10.25 -3.08 -21.37
C LYS A 19 10.44 -1.79 -20.56
N VAL A 20 10.98 -1.91 -19.33
CA VAL A 20 11.29 -0.76 -18.48
C VAL A 20 12.25 0.20 -19.17
N LEU A 21 13.34 -0.32 -19.78
CA LEU A 21 14.28 0.51 -20.55
C LEU A 21 13.58 1.25 -21.68
N ASN A 22 12.74 0.60 -22.46
CA ASN A 22 12.00 1.23 -23.56
C ASN A 22 11.07 2.32 -23.02
N ILE A 23 10.31 2.04 -21.95
CA ILE A 23 9.45 3.04 -21.31
C ILE A 23 10.25 4.30 -20.92
N ILE A 24 11.45 4.12 -20.33
CA ILE A 24 12.27 5.30 -19.93
C ILE A 24 12.81 6.03 -21.15
N LYS A 25 13.26 5.32 -22.19
CA LYS A 25 13.77 5.91 -23.42
C LYS A 25 12.70 6.66 -24.23
N ASP A 26 11.46 6.20 -24.20
CA ASP A 26 10.34 6.79 -24.96
C ASP A 26 9.95 8.18 -24.46
N ASP A 27 10.37 8.56 -23.26
CA ASP A 27 10.03 9.86 -22.69
C ASP A 27 11.20 10.43 -21.87
N PRO A 28 11.94 11.41 -22.41
CA PRO A 28 13.12 12.01 -21.77
C PRO A 28 12.79 12.80 -20.49
N GLU A 29 11.53 13.05 -20.19
CA GLU A 29 11.13 13.66 -18.92
C GLU A 29 11.16 12.68 -17.76
N ARG A 30 11.23 11.35 -18.01
CA ARG A 30 11.34 10.28 -17.01
C ARG A 30 12.76 10.17 -16.46
N ARG A 31 13.12 11.12 -15.60
CA ARG A 31 14.49 11.28 -15.11
C ARG A 31 14.76 10.61 -13.78
N PHE A 32 13.73 10.29 -13.01
CA PHE A 32 13.86 9.61 -11.73
C PHE A 32 13.15 8.26 -11.80
N VAL A 33 13.87 7.20 -11.50
CA VAL A 33 13.40 5.82 -11.59
C VAL A 33 13.53 5.16 -10.22
N VAL A 34 12.40 4.91 -9.55
CA VAL A 34 12.35 4.19 -8.27
C VAL A 34 12.01 2.74 -8.55
N VAL A 35 12.77 1.82 -7.97
CA VAL A 35 12.67 0.39 -8.26
C VAL A 35 12.44 -0.45 -7.01
N SER A 36 11.58 -1.47 -7.16
CA SER A 36 11.39 -2.52 -6.16
C SER A 36 12.41 -3.66 -6.36
N ALA A 37 12.51 -4.56 -5.39
CA ALA A 37 13.19 -5.84 -5.59
C ALA A 37 12.52 -6.67 -6.69
N PRO A 38 13.24 -7.62 -7.35
CA PRO A 38 12.65 -8.51 -8.34
C PRO A 38 11.50 -9.34 -7.76
N GLY A 39 10.32 -9.20 -8.36
CA GLY A 39 9.10 -9.91 -7.97
C GLY A 39 9.04 -11.34 -8.51
N LYS A 40 7.84 -11.93 -8.50
CA LYS A 40 7.56 -13.24 -9.08
C LYS A 40 7.52 -13.18 -10.60
N ARG A 41 8.12 -14.18 -11.28
CA ARG A 41 8.01 -14.39 -12.74
C ARG A 41 6.70 -15.09 -13.11
N ASN A 42 6.16 -15.90 -12.20
CA ASN A 42 4.90 -16.65 -12.33
C ASN A 42 4.31 -16.93 -10.93
N ALA A 43 3.14 -17.56 -10.86
CA ALA A 43 2.42 -17.80 -9.61
C ALA A 43 3.18 -18.68 -8.59
N GLU A 44 4.01 -19.60 -9.09
CA GLU A 44 4.77 -20.57 -8.26
C GLU A 44 6.14 -20.02 -7.81
N ASP A 45 6.56 -18.88 -8.38
CA ASP A 45 7.87 -18.29 -8.09
C ASP A 45 7.93 -17.64 -6.70
N THR A 46 9.15 -17.45 -6.18
CA THR A 46 9.41 -16.76 -4.91
C THR A 46 9.91 -15.34 -5.20
N LYS A 47 9.45 -14.35 -4.44
CA LYS A 47 9.99 -12.99 -4.49
C LYS A 47 11.36 -12.94 -3.82
N VAL A 48 12.23 -12.06 -4.30
CA VAL A 48 13.53 -11.81 -3.65
C VAL A 48 13.33 -11.36 -2.20
N THR A 49 12.33 -10.52 -1.92
CA THR A 49 11.99 -10.08 -0.56
C THR A 49 11.63 -11.25 0.36
N ASP A 50 10.85 -12.24 -0.13
CA ASP A 50 10.49 -13.42 0.66
C ASP A 50 11.74 -14.28 0.96
N ALA A 51 12.68 -14.38 0.01
CA ALA A 51 13.95 -15.07 0.22
C ALA A 51 14.83 -14.33 1.23
N LEU A 52 14.88 -13.00 1.21
CA LEU A 52 15.60 -12.17 2.19
C LEU A 52 15.02 -12.31 3.61
N ILE A 53 13.68 -12.39 3.75
CA ILE A 53 13.02 -12.68 5.03
C ILE A 53 13.44 -14.07 5.54
N ARG A 54 13.50 -15.08 4.66
CA ARG A 54 13.98 -16.42 5.01
C ARG A 54 15.45 -16.39 5.43
N TYR A 55 16.30 -15.69 4.68
CA TYR A 55 17.71 -15.51 4.98
C TYR A 55 17.92 -14.89 6.37
N TYR A 56 17.21 -13.80 6.69
CA TYR A 56 17.26 -13.20 8.03
C TYR A 56 16.87 -14.18 9.14
N LYS A 57 15.79 -14.95 8.95
CA LYS A 57 15.33 -15.95 9.94
C LYS A 57 16.33 -17.08 10.13
N GLU A 58 16.96 -17.55 9.06
CA GLU A 58 18.02 -18.57 9.12
C GLU A 58 19.24 -18.01 9.86
N PHE A 59 19.69 -16.80 9.49
CA PHE A 59 20.83 -16.11 10.10
C PHE A 59 20.66 -15.90 11.61
N THR A 60 19.52 -15.37 12.03
CA THR A 60 19.27 -15.08 13.46
C THR A 60 19.00 -16.34 14.30
N SER A 61 18.65 -17.44 13.65
CA SER A 61 18.46 -18.77 14.28
C SER A 61 19.71 -19.64 14.24
N ASP A 62 20.89 -19.12 13.84
CA ASP A 62 22.15 -19.83 13.69
C ASP A 62 22.06 -21.06 12.76
N LYS A 63 21.19 -21.00 11.75
CA LYS A 63 21.07 -22.03 10.70
C LYS A 63 22.07 -21.75 9.57
N ASP A 64 22.32 -22.78 8.75
CA ASP A 64 23.05 -22.61 7.50
C ASP A 64 22.29 -21.75 6.52
N VAL A 65 22.89 -20.66 6.08
CA VAL A 65 22.29 -19.64 5.17
C VAL A 65 22.74 -19.83 3.72
N THR A 66 23.68 -20.75 3.47
CA THR A 66 24.38 -20.89 2.17
C THR A 66 23.39 -21.11 1.02
N GLN A 67 22.40 -21.97 1.21
CA GLN A 67 21.42 -22.28 0.17
C GLN A 67 20.56 -21.06 -0.18
N THR A 68 20.14 -20.28 0.81
CA THR A 68 19.32 -19.09 0.59
C THR A 68 20.11 -17.95 -0.02
N GLN A 69 21.36 -17.73 0.39
CA GLN A 69 22.28 -16.78 -0.24
C GLN A 69 22.48 -17.13 -1.72
N GLN A 70 22.84 -18.39 -2.02
CA GLN A 70 23.03 -18.85 -3.40
C GLN A 70 21.77 -18.66 -4.25
N TRP A 71 20.58 -18.95 -3.72
CA TRP A 71 19.33 -18.75 -4.43
C TRP A 71 19.10 -17.28 -4.80
N ILE A 72 19.37 -16.35 -3.87
CA ILE A 72 19.22 -14.91 -4.11
C ILE A 72 20.22 -14.45 -5.18
N ILE A 73 21.50 -14.84 -5.04
CA ILE A 73 22.55 -14.47 -6.01
C ILE A 73 22.22 -15.03 -7.40
N GLU A 74 21.80 -16.28 -7.50
CA GLU A 74 21.45 -16.92 -8.77
C GLU A 74 20.25 -16.25 -9.44
N ARG A 75 19.31 -15.72 -8.64
CA ARG A 75 18.19 -14.94 -9.15
C ARG A 75 18.64 -13.67 -9.89
N TYR A 76 19.63 -12.96 -9.35
CA TYR A 76 20.22 -11.79 -9.99
C TYR A 76 21.14 -12.22 -11.16
N ARG A 77 21.91 -13.29 -11.01
CA ARG A 77 22.78 -13.84 -12.06
C ARG A 77 21.98 -14.15 -13.32
N ALA A 78 20.85 -14.86 -13.20
CA ALA A 78 20.00 -15.17 -14.33
C ALA A 78 19.55 -13.90 -15.08
N ILE A 79 19.24 -12.81 -14.36
CA ILE A 79 18.86 -11.54 -14.98
C ILE A 79 20.05 -10.87 -15.66
N THR A 80 21.22 -10.84 -15.01
CA THR A 80 22.42 -10.20 -15.56
C THR A 80 22.95 -10.93 -16.81
N GLU A 81 22.93 -12.26 -16.82
CA GLU A 81 23.32 -13.09 -17.96
C GLU A 81 22.38 -12.89 -19.17
N GLU A 82 21.05 -12.93 -18.95
CA GLU A 82 20.07 -12.68 -20.02
C GLU A 82 20.11 -11.25 -20.57
N LEU A 83 20.66 -10.29 -19.82
CA LEU A 83 20.88 -8.90 -20.25
C LEU A 83 22.27 -8.64 -20.77
N ASP A 84 23.15 -9.65 -20.79
CA ASP A 84 24.54 -9.57 -21.21
C ASP A 84 25.33 -8.49 -20.46
N LEU A 85 25.07 -8.36 -19.13
CA LEU A 85 25.75 -7.42 -18.26
C LEU A 85 27.13 -7.93 -17.86
N LYS A 86 28.04 -6.98 -17.55
CA LYS A 86 29.38 -7.30 -17.07
C LYS A 86 29.34 -8.10 -15.75
N ASP A 87 30.22 -9.09 -15.62
CA ASP A 87 30.34 -9.94 -14.42
C ASP A 87 30.60 -9.14 -13.13
N SER A 88 31.17 -7.94 -13.23
CA SER A 88 31.42 -7.07 -12.07
C SER A 88 30.13 -6.72 -11.33
N ILE A 89 28.98 -6.64 -12.00
CA ILE A 89 27.69 -6.30 -11.38
C ILE A 89 27.20 -7.46 -10.50
N ILE A 90 27.26 -8.70 -11.00
CA ILE A 90 26.85 -9.86 -10.19
C ILE A 90 27.84 -10.14 -9.07
N GLN A 91 29.12 -9.81 -9.23
CA GLN A 91 30.11 -9.91 -8.15
C GLN A 91 29.80 -8.91 -7.04
N GLU A 92 29.51 -7.64 -7.36
CA GLU A 92 29.11 -6.62 -6.38
C GLU A 92 27.82 -7.02 -5.63
N ILE A 93 26.81 -7.52 -6.35
CA ILE A 93 25.57 -8.00 -5.74
C ILE A 93 25.82 -9.18 -4.80
N ALA A 94 26.70 -10.11 -5.19
CA ALA A 94 27.05 -11.27 -4.36
C ALA A 94 27.76 -10.84 -3.08
N GLU A 95 28.68 -9.89 -3.17
CA GLU A 95 29.38 -9.31 -2.01
C GLU A 95 28.37 -8.66 -1.05
N ASP A 96 27.48 -7.81 -1.55
CA ASP A 96 26.42 -7.19 -0.72
C ASP A 96 25.55 -8.23 0.00
N ILE A 97 25.20 -9.34 -0.66
CA ILE A 97 24.39 -10.41 -0.05
C ILE A 97 25.19 -11.17 1.01
N TYR A 98 26.48 -11.44 0.78
CA TYR A 98 27.34 -12.10 1.78
C TYR A 98 27.60 -11.20 2.99
N ASP A 99 27.77 -9.89 2.78
CA ASP A 99 28.06 -8.92 3.84
C ASP A 99 26.91 -8.75 4.83
N LEU A 100 25.68 -9.13 4.49
CA LEU A 100 24.56 -9.14 5.44
C LEU A 100 24.85 -10.01 6.68
N THR A 101 25.69 -11.04 6.57
CA THR A 101 26.10 -11.86 7.73
C THR A 101 27.08 -11.16 8.67
N ASN A 102 27.66 -10.03 8.27
CA ASN A 102 28.51 -9.21 9.12
C ASN A 102 27.70 -8.32 10.09
N LEU A 103 26.38 -8.23 9.88
CA LEU A 103 25.47 -7.46 10.75
C LEU A 103 25.25 -8.17 12.09
N PRO A 104 24.93 -7.42 13.16
CA PRO A 104 24.62 -7.98 14.46
C PRO A 104 23.37 -8.87 14.42
N LYS A 105 23.49 -10.13 14.87
CA LYS A 105 22.34 -11.06 14.95
C LYS A 105 21.29 -10.66 15.98
N LYS A 106 21.73 -9.99 17.06
CA LYS A 106 20.88 -9.59 18.21
C LYS A 106 21.26 -8.18 18.65
N GLY A 107 20.31 -7.47 19.25
CA GLY A 107 20.55 -6.17 19.88
C GLY A 107 20.46 -4.97 18.94
N ASN A 108 20.44 -5.16 17.62
CA ASN A 108 20.18 -4.08 16.66
C ASN A 108 18.81 -4.28 16.01
N PRO A 109 17.83 -3.42 16.26
CA PRO A 109 16.48 -3.54 15.72
C PRO A 109 16.41 -3.30 14.20
N PHE A 110 17.45 -2.70 13.59
CA PHE A 110 17.52 -2.39 12.17
C PHE A 110 18.10 -3.50 11.31
N THR A 111 18.63 -4.57 11.91
CA THR A 111 19.23 -5.69 11.14
C THR A 111 18.22 -6.31 10.17
N TYR A 112 16.98 -6.49 10.60
CA TYR A 112 15.90 -7.00 9.74
C TYR A 112 15.67 -6.10 8.51
N ASP A 113 15.59 -4.81 8.73
CA ASP A 113 15.38 -3.82 7.68
C ASP A 113 16.54 -3.79 6.67
N ALA A 114 17.78 -3.94 7.15
CA ALA A 114 18.95 -4.01 6.28
C ALA A 114 18.91 -5.24 5.36
N PHE A 115 18.49 -6.41 5.87
CA PHE A 115 18.27 -7.59 5.03
C PHE A 115 17.20 -7.33 3.94
N LEU A 116 16.08 -6.75 4.30
CA LEU A 116 15.00 -6.50 3.35
C LEU A 116 15.42 -5.49 2.28
N ALA A 117 16.05 -4.40 2.68
CA ALA A 117 16.49 -3.31 1.79
C ALA A 117 17.50 -3.78 0.72
N ALA A 118 18.25 -4.85 0.98
CA ALA A 118 19.22 -5.38 0.03
C ALA A 118 18.59 -5.78 -1.32
N GLY A 119 17.31 -6.15 -1.34
CA GLY A 119 16.60 -6.51 -2.56
C GLY A 119 16.48 -5.33 -3.53
N GLU A 120 15.92 -4.23 -3.06
CA GLU A 120 15.75 -3.00 -3.83
C GLU A 120 17.10 -2.37 -4.16
N ASN A 121 18.03 -2.37 -3.20
CA ASN A 121 19.35 -1.77 -3.36
C ASN A 121 20.13 -2.43 -4.51
N ASN A 122 20.23 -3.75 -4.51
CA ASN A 122 20.91 -4.50 -5.56
C ASN A 122 20.22 -4.41 -6.91
N ASN A 123 18.89 -4.37 -6.92
CA ASN A 123 18.15 -4.21 -8.17
C ASN A 123 18.37 -2.82 -8.78
N ALA A 124 18.48 -1.77 -7.98
CA ALA A 124 18.78 -0.42 -8.48
C ALA A 124 20.17 -0.32 -9.12
N LYS A 125 21.18 -0.95 -8.54
CA LYS A 125 22.53 -1.05 -9.10
C LYS A 125 22.52 -1.76 -10.47
N LEU A 126 21.84 -2.92 -10.55
CA LEU A 126 21.69 -3.69 -11.78
C LEU A 126 21.00 -2.88 -12.88
N ILE A 127 19.90 -2.19 -12.55
CA ILE A 127 19.13 -1.41 -13.52
C ILE A 127 19.92 -0.21 -14.02
N ALA A 128 20.63 0.51 -13.17
CA ALA A 128 21.50 1.61 -13.59
C ALA A 128 22.61 1.13 -14.55
N ALA A 129 23.24 -0.02 -14.24
CA ALA A 129 24.23 -0.64 -15.13
C ALA A 129 23.61 -1.05 -16.48
N TYR A 130 22.42 -1.62 -16.47
CA TYR A 130 21.70 -2.01 -17.69
C TYR A 130 21.33 -0.80 -18.54
N PHE A 131 20.90 0.29 -17.96
CA PHE A 131 20.58 1.53 -18.68
C PHE A 131 21.83 2.09 -19.34
N ASN A 132 22.95 2.19 -18.63
CA ASN A 132 24.23 2.67 -19.16
C ASN A 132 24.73 1.80 -20.32
N GLN A 133 24.66 0.46 -20.20
CA GLN A 133 25.06 -0.44 -21.28
C GLN A 133 24.25 -0.21 -22.57
N ASN A 134 23.02 0.26 -22.44
CA ASN A 134 22.12 0.54 -23.55
C ASN A 134 22.13 2.01 -24.00
N GLY A 135 23.13 2.80 -23.58
CA GLY A 135 23.35 4.18 -24.04
C GLY A 135 22.38 5.20 -23.40
N LEU A 136 21.78 4.88 -22.28
CA LEU A 136 21.02 5.80 -21.45
C LEU A 136 21.88 6.17 -20.24
N GLU A 137 22.40 7.41 -20.19
CA GLU A 137 23.19 7.87 -19.03
C GLU A 137 22.36 7.77 -17.76
N ALA A 138 22.75 6.86 -16.87
CA ALA A 138 22.02 6.60 -15.64
C ALA A 138 22.97 6.43 -14.47
N ARG A 139 22.56 6.92 -13.30
CA ARG A 139 23.30 6.82 -12.05
C ARG A 139 22.46 6.18 -10.97
N TYR A 140 22.98 5.11 -10.36
CA TYR A 140 22.47 4.62 -9.09
C TYR A 140 22.80 5.62 -7.97
N ILE A 141 21.82 5.92 -7.13
CA ILE A 141 22.01 6.74 -5.92
C ILE A 141 21.41 5.98 -4.72
N HIS A 142 22.26 5.74 -3.71
CA HIS A 142 21.79 5.17 -2.44
C HIS A 142 20.89 6.18 -1.71
N PRO A 143 19.82 5.74 -0.99
CA PRO A 143 18.91 6.63 -0.26
C PRO A 143 19.59 7.63 0.68
N LYS A 144 20.72 7.26 1.29
CA LYS A 144 21.55 8.18 2.09
C LYS A 144 22.07 9.36 1.28
N GLU A 145 22.56 9.10 0.09
CA GLU A 145 23.09 10.12 -0.83
C GLU A 145 21.94 10.95 -1.43
N ALA A 146 20.81 10.30 -1.70
CA ALA A 146 19.60 10.97 -2.15
C ALA A 146 18.97 11.87 -1.07
N GLY A 147 19.44 11.78 0.17
CA GLY A 147 18.91 12.57 1.28
C GLY A 147 17.60 12.02 1.87
N ILE A 148 17.26 10.77 1.61
CA ILE A 148 16.06 10.11 2.18
C ILE A 148 16.35 9.75 3.65
N THR A 149 16.21 10.75 4.53
CA THR A 149 16.38 10.59 5.97
C THR A 149 15.05 10.30 6.63
N VAL A 150 15.00 9.28 7.49
CA VAL A 150 13.77 8.75 8.08
C VAL A 150 13.83 8.64 9.59
N THR A 151 12.66 8.44 10.22
CA THR A 151 12.56 8.14 11.66
C THR A 151 13.20 6.79 11.98
N ALA A 152 13.65 6.61 13.22
CA ALA A 152 14.24 5.36 13.72
C ALA A 152 13.14 4.40 14.23
N GLU A 153 12.18 4.08 13.38
CA GLU A 153 11.07 3.15 13.66
C GLU A 153 11.19 1.94 12.70
N PRO A 154 11.85 0.84 13.10
CA PRO A 154 12.08 -0.30 12.21
C PRO A 154 10.80 -0.82 11.57
N SER A 155 10.85 -1.09 10.26
CA SER A 155 9.75 -1.56 9.43
C SER A 155 8.52 -0.63 9.37
N ASN A 156 8.64 0.59 9.89
CA ASN A 156 7.58 1.61 9.92
C ASN A 156 8.16 3.03 9.82
N ALA A 157 9.22 3.18 9.03
CA ALA A 157 9.91 4.46 8.84
C ALA A 157 8.98 5.54 8.28
N ARG A 158 9.22 6.78 8.69
CA ARG A 158 8.56 7.96 8.14
C ARG A 158 9.61 8.97 7.68
N ILE A 159 9.39 9.56 6.51
CA ILE A 159 10.30 10.58 5.96
C ILE A 159 10.37 11.80 6.88
N LEU A 160 11.57 12.29 7.14
CA LEU A 160 11.77 13.53 7.88
C LEU A 160 11.61 14.75 6.94
N PRO A 161 10.97 15.85 7.39
CA PRO A 161 10.76 17.03 6.56
C PRO A 161 12.04 17.60 5.94
N SER A 162 13.16 17.54 6.64
CA SER A 162 14.48 18.01 6.16
C SER A 162 15.01 17.23 4.94
N SER A 163 14.44 16.07 4.63
CA SER A 163 14.84 15.30 3.45
C SER A 163 14.47 15.98 2.14
N TYR A 164 13.35 16.72 2.12
CA TYR A 164 12.84 17.30 0.87
C TYR A 164 13.79 18.34 0.26
N ASP A 165 14.49 19.13 1.09
CA ASP A 165 15.47 20.11 0.62
C ASP A 165 16.65 19.43 -0.09
N LYS A 166 17.14 18.30 0.46
CA LYS A 166 18.24 17.52 -0.14
C LYS A 166 17.81 16.79 -1.41
N ILE A 167 16.60 16.24 -1.41
CA ILE A 167 16.05 15.57 -2.59
C ILE A 167 15.85 16.57 -3.72
N GLU A 168 15.48 17.83 -3.42
CA GLU A 168 15.32 18.87 -4.43
C GLU A 168 16.62 19.14 -5.21
N GLU A 169 17.79 19.02 -4.59
CA GLU A 169 19.10 19.22 -5.23
C GLU A 169 19.32 18.23 -6.39
N LEU A 170 18.68 17.05 -6.37
CA LEU A 170 18.81 16.04 -7.42
C LEU A 170 18.19 16.46 -8.76
N LYS A 171 17.28 17.44 -8.77
CA LYS A 171 16.56 17.86 -9.99
C LYS A 171 17.47 18.39 -11.09
N ASP A 172 18.65 18.89 -10.72
CA ASP A 172 19.62 19.50 -11.64
C ASP A 172 20.53 18.47 -12.33
N SER A 173 20.44 17.17 -11.97
CA SER A 173 21.19 16.11 -12.65
C SER A 173 20.78 16.00 -14.12
N SER A 174 21.73 15.82 -15.03
CA SER A 174 21.47 15.52 -16.44
C SER A 174 21.17 14.04 -16.69
N GLU A 175 21.59 13.17 -15.77
CA GLU A 175 21.47 11.72 -15.85
C GLU A 175 20.06 11.24 -15.39
N VAL A 176 19.69 10.04 -15.82
CA VAL A 176 18.58 9.32 -15.21
C VAL A 176 19.02 8.80 -13.84
N ILE A 177 18.32 9.20 -12.80
CA ILE A 177 18.62 8.80 -11.43
C ILE A 177 17.85 7.54 -11.07
N VAL A 178 18.53 6.45 -10.76
CA VAL A 178 17.94 5.18 -10.31
C VAL A 178 18.10 5.06 -8.79
N ILE A 179 16.97 4.99 -8.09
CA ILE A 179 16.91 4.97 -6.62
C ILE A 179 16.23 3.69 -6.16
N PRO A 180 16.83 2.94 -5.22
CA PRO A 180 16.12 1.82 -4.59
C PRO A 180 14.93 2.35 -3.80
N GLY A 181 13.77 1.73 -3.98
CA GLY A 181 12.59 2.00 -3.17
C GLY A 181 12.64 1.35 -1.80
N PHE A 182 11.55 1.48 -1.03
CA PHE A 182 11.25 0.75 0.19
C PHE A 182 11.97 1.20 1.46
N PHE A 183 13.12 1.86 1.43
CA PHE A 183 13.87 2.24 2.62
C PHE A 183 14.47 3.64 2.54
N GLY A 184 14.78 4.16 3.70
CA GLY A 184 15.62 5.34 3.92
C GLY A 184 16.70 5.05 4.95
N VAL A 185 17.38 6.10 5.39
CA VAL A 185 18.47 6.00 6.37
C VAL A 185 18.16 6.92 7.54
N THR A 186 18.31 6.43 8.78
CA THR A 186 18.15 7.23 9.98
C THR A 186 19.26 8.28 10.11
N GLN A 187 19.12 9.23 11.02
CA GLN A 187 20.18 10.22 11.28
C GLN A 187 21.46 9.59 11.77
N ASP A 188 21.38 8.43 12.43
CA ASP A 188 22.53 7.66 12.94
C ASP A 188 23.17 6.77 11.86
N GLY A 189 22.54 6.66 10.69
CA GLY A 189 23.07 5.91 9.56
C GLY A 189 22.51 4.48 9.40
N ASP A 190 21.54 4.09 10.22
CA ASP A 190 20.90 2.77 10.10
C ASP A 190 19.89 2.75 8.95
N ILE A 191 19.82 1.62 8.26
CA ILE A 191 18.79 1.35 7.25
C ILE A 191 17.46 1.10 7.95
N CYS A 192 16.41 1.82 7.52
CA CYS A 192 15.07 1.67 8.08
C CYS A 192 14.04 1.62 6.95
N THR A 193 13.22 0.56 6.93
CA THR A 193 12.26 0.32 5.86
C THR A 193 10.92 1.00 6.14
N PHE A 194 10.27 1.46 5.07
CA PHE A 194 8.87 1.90 5.14
C PHE A 194 7.95 0.69 5.37
N SER A 195 6.71 0.98 5.73
CA SER A 195 5.64 -0.01 5.82
C SER A 195 5.32 -0.65 4.45
N ARG A 196 4.23 -1.39 4.35
CA ARG A 196 3.76 -1.97 3.07
C ARG A 196 3.63 -0.91 1.98
N GLY A 197 3.97 -1.27 0.75
CA GLY A 197 3.99 -0.33 -0.37
C GLY A 197 5.18 0.62 -0.34
N GLY A 198 6.25 0.29 0.38
CA GLY A 198 7.39 1.18 0.62
C GLY A 198 8.06 1.74 -0.64
N SER A 199 8.11 0.98 -1.75
CA SER A 199 8.63 1.54 -3.01
C SER A 199 7.68 2.57 -3.63
N ASP A 200 6.35 2.44 -3.42
CA ASP A 200 5.37 3.45 -3.83
C ASP A 200 5.54 4.73 -2.99
N ILE A 201 5.79 4.55 -1.67
CA ILE A 201 6.10 5.64 -0.74
C ILE A 201 7.37 6.38 -1.20
N THR A 202 8.44 5.64 -1.54
CA THR A 202 9.69 6.24 -2.05
C THR A 202 9.44 7.04 -3.33
N GLY A 203 8.70 6.47 -4.30
CA GLY A 203 8.34 7.19 -5.53
C GLY A 203 7.59 8.49 -5.28
N SER A 204 6.66 8.46 -4.34
CA SER A 204 5.89 9.62 -3.90
C SER A 204 6.77 10.68 -3.20
N ILE A 205 7.71 10.24 -2.34
CA ILE A 205 8.68 11.12 -1.67
C ILE A 205 9.58 11.81 -2.68
N ILE A 206 10.17 11.05 -3.62
CA ILE A 206 11.03 11.62 -4.66
C ILE A 206 10.24 12.58 -5.52
N ALA A 207 9.02 12.23 -5.95
CA ALA A 207 8.18 13.11 -6.76
C ALA A 207 7.88 14.44 -6.05
N ALA A 208 7.56 14.41 -4.77
CA ALA A 208 7.33 15.60 -3.97
C ALA A 208 8.63 16.42 -3.78
N GLY A 209 9.76 15.75 -3.50
CA GLY A 209 11.04 16.40 -3.24
C GLY A 209 11.61 17.12 -4.46
N VAL A 210 11.62 16.48 -5.63
CA VAL A 210 12.08 17.10 -6.88
C VAL A 210 11.03 18.03 -7.51
N LYS A 211 9.84 18.15 -6.92
CA LYS A 211 8.70 18.92 -7.45
C LYS A 211 8.35 18.49 -8.87
N ALA A 212 8.15 17.20 -9.07
CA ALA A 212 7.84 16.60 -10.36
C ALA A 212 6.50 17.10 -10.92
N ASP A 213 6.39 17.16 -12.24
CA ASP A 213 5.12 17.47 -12.91
C ASP A 213 4.15 16.30 -12.89
N LEU A 214 4.68 15.06 -12.76
CA LEU A 214 3.91 13.84 -12.73
C LEU A 214 4.67 12.72 -12.02
N TYR A 215 3.97 11.93 -11.21
CA TYR A 215 4.45 10.65 -10.69
C TYR A 215 3.75 9.50 -11.43
N GLU A 216 4.49 8.69 -12.18
CA GLU A 216 4.00 7.51 -12.88
C GLU A 216 4.33 6.25 -12.07
N ASN A 217 3.31 5.54 -11.58
CA ASN A 217 3.47 4.26 -10.90
C ASN A 217 3.15 3.11 -11.85
N PHE A 218 4.18 2.42 -12.32
CA PHE A 218 4.08 1.29 -13.22
C PHE A 218 3.92 -0.03 -12.46
N THR A 219 2.86 -0.75 -12.78
CA THR A 219 2.48 -2.05 -12.22
C THR A 219 2.09 -3.02 -13.34
N ASP A 220 1.40 -4.11 -13.05
CA ASP A 220 0.95 -5.14 -13.99
C ASP A 220 -0.53 -5.03 -14.39
N VAL A 221 -1.22 -3.97 -13.95
CA VAL A 221 -2.62 -3.71 -14.31
C VAL A 221 -2.77 -2.39 -15.08
N ASN A 222 -3.81 -2.30 -15.93
CA ASN A 222 -4.05 -1.13 -16.79
C ASN A 222 -4.56 0.11 -16.05
N GLY A 223 -4.67 0.07 -14.74
CA GLY A 223 -5.21 1.14 -13.91
C GLY A 223 -6.12 0.56 -12.83
N ILE A 224 -7.00 1.39 -12.31
CA ILE A 224 -7.94 1.04 -11.25
C ILE A 224 -9.33 0.80 -11.86
N PHE A 225 -10.04 -0.19 -11.34
CA PHE A 225 -11.37 -0.55 -11.78
C PHE A 225 -12.40 -0.17 -10.71
N ALA A 226 -13.63 0.08 -11.13
CA ALA A 226 -14.73 0.48 -10.24
C ALA A 226 -15.17 -0.63 -9.25
N ALA A 227 -14.74 -1.87 -9.46
CA ALA A 227 -14.88 -2.98 -8.53
C ALA A 227 -13.78 -4.01 -8.77
N HIS A 228 -13.62 -4.95 -7.82
CA HIS A 228 -12.59 -5.99 -7.92
C HIS A 228 -12.85 -6.94 -9.10
N PRO A 229 -11.89 -7.14 -10.04
CA PRO A 229 -12.09 -7.98 -11.24
C PRO A 229 -12.38 -9.46 -10.94
N GLY A 230 -12.01 -9.95 -9.77
CA GLY A 230 -12.34 -11.30 -9.31
C GLY A 230 -13.82 -11.47 -8.95
N ILE A 231 -14.54 -10.39 -8.67
CA ILE A 231 -15.96 -10.39 -8.28
C ILE A 231 -16.84 -9.95 -9.45
N ILE A 232 -16.46 -8.87 -10.11
CA ILE A 232 -17.17 -8.33 -11.27
C ILE A 232 -16.39 -8.69 -12.53
N LYS A 233 -17.03 -9.38 -13.44
CA LYS A 233 -16.45 -9.73 -14.73
C LYS A 233 -16.42 -8.48 -15.63
N HIS A 234 -15.23 -8.03 -16.02
CA HIS A 234 -15.01 -6.81 -16.81
C HIS A 234 -15.54 -5.53 -16.14
N PRO A 235 -15.03 -5.16 -14.95
CA PRO A 235 -15.48 -3.96 -14.27
C PRO A 235 -15.05 -2.70 -15.04
N HIS A 236 -15.81 -1.62 -14.86
CA HIS A 236 -15.52 -0.33 -15.48
C HIS A 236 -14.14 0.18 -15.07
N SER A 237 -13.34 0.62 -16.04
CA SER A 237 -12.05 1.25 -15.76
C SER A 237 -12.29 2.70 -15.31
N ILE A 238 -11.62 3.10 -14.25
CA ILE A 238 -11.69 4.45 -13.71
C ILE A 238 -10.60 5.31 -14.36
N PRO A 239 -10.95 6.30 -15.18
CA PRO A 239 -9.93 7.14 -15.83
C PRO A 239 -9.29 8.14 -14.87
N GLU A 240 -10.04 8.63 -13.88
CA GLU A 240 -9.58 9.64 -12.94
C GLU A 240 -10.22 9.45 -11.56
N LEU A 241 -9.41 9.63 -10.52
CA LEU A 241 -9.78 9.62 -9.10
C LEU A 241 -9.18 10.83 -8.41
N THR A 242 -9.84 11.34 -7.36
CA THR A 242 -9.16 12.24 -6.43
C THR A 242 -8.30 11.44 -5.44
N TYR A 243 -7.34 12.11 -4.80
CA TYR A 243 -6.55 11.52 -3.73
C TYR A 243 -7.41 11.01 -2.57
N LYS A 244 -8.51 11.69 -2.28
CA LYS A 244 -9.43 11.26 -1.23
C LYS A 244 -10.16 9.99 -1.61
N GLU A 245 -10.70 9.93 -2.83
CA GLU A 245 -11.37 8.72 -3.35
C GLU A 245 -10.41 7.53 -3.40
N MET A 246 -9.18 7.74 -3.89
CA MET A 246 -8.17 6.69 -3.93
C MET A 246 -7.85 6.15 -2.53
N ARG A 247 -7.74 7.03 -1.53
CA ARG A 247 -7.50 6.63 -0.15
C ARG A 247 -8.63 5.79 0.43
N GLU A 248 -9.89 6.19 0.19
CA GLU A 248 -11.07 5.42 0.62
C GLU A 248 -11.10 4.03 -0.03
N LEU A 249 -10.85 3.95 -1.36
CA LEU A 249 -10.78 2.68 -2.07
C LEU A 249 -9.63 1.79 -1.58
N ALA A 250 -8.45 2.36 -1.36
CA ALA A 250 -7.28 1.63 -0.84
C ALA A 250 -7.53 1.07 0.56
N TYR A 251 -8.17 1.85 1.44
CA TYR A 251 -8.59 1.41 2.77
C TYR A 251 -9.58 0.24 2.69
N ALA A 252 -10.50 0.27 1.75
CA ALA A 252 -11.54 -0.76 1.57
C ALA A 252 -11.08 -2.00 0.77
N GLY A 253 -9.76 -2.18 0.56
CA GLY A 253 -9.21 -3.40 -0.01
C GLY A 253 -8.69 -3.29 -1.46
N PHE A 254 -8.70 -2.12 -2.09
CA PHE A 254 -8.03 -1.92 -3.37
C PHE A 254 -6.52 -1.92 -3.19
N SER A 255 -5.87 -3.01 -3.62
CA SER A 255 -4.44 -3.28 -3.35
C SER A 255 -3.46 -2.71 -4.38
N VAL A 256 -3.93 -1.92 -5.35
CA VAL A 256 -3.07 -1.40 -6.45
C VAL A 256 -2.06 -0.37 -5.94
N LEU A 257 -2.46 0.46 -4.97
CA LEU A 257 -1.62 1.47 -4.34
C LEU A 257 -1.96 1.57 -2.86
N HIS A 258 -0.93 1.55 -2.01
CA HIS A 258 -1.13 1.67 -0.57
C HIS A 258 -1.47 3.12 -0.19
N ASP A 259 -2.37 3.31 0.77
CA ASP A 259 -2.86 4.65 1.16
C ASP A 259 -1.75 5.57 1.70
N GLU A 260 -0.78 5.04 2.44
CA GLU A 260 0.37 5.79 2.93
C GLU A 260 1.26 6.34 1.80
N ALA A 261 1.31 5.64 0.66
CA ALA A 261 2.07 6.06 -0.51
C ALA A 261 1.51 7.34 -1.17
N LEU A 262 0.24 7.65 -0.92
CA LEU A 262 -0.39 8.85 -1.46
C LEU A 262 0.05 10.14 -0.74
N VAL A 263 0.44 10.04 0.54
CA VAL A 263 0.62 11.21 1.42
C VAL A 263 1.68 12.20 0.94
N PRO A 264 2.92 11.79 0.55
CA PRO A 264 3.93 12.75 0.07
C PRO A 264 3.50 13.45 -1.22
N ALA A 265 2.97 12.71 -2.21
CA ALA A 265 2.51 13.29 -3.48
C ALA A 265 1.32 14.24 -3.28
N TYR A 266 0.35 13.86 -2.43
CA TYR A 266 -0.78 14.73 -2.06
C TYR A 266 -0.30 16.06 -1.45
N ARG A 267 0.61 15.99 -0.46
CA ARG A 267 1.18 17.19 0.17
C ARG A 267 1.98 18.04 -0.79
N GLY A 268 2.73 17.40 -1.70
CA GLY A 268 3.48 18.05 -2.77
C GLY A 268 2.60 18.57 -3.90
N LYS A 269 1.30 18.25 -3.91
CA LYS A 269 0.35 18.54 -4.99
C LYS A 269 0.78 17.97 -6.34
N ILE A 270 1.45 16.81 -6.34
CA ILE A 270 1.93 16.13 -7.54
C ILE A 270 0.82 15.24 -8.07
N PRO A 271 0.37 15.37 -9.33
CA PRO A 271 -0.54 14.39 -9.93
C PRO A 271 0.17 13.02 -10.08
N LEU A 272 -0.61 11.94 -9.93
CA LEU A 272 -0.11 10.58 -10.03
C LEU A 272 -0.89 9.83 -11.12
N VAL A 273 -0.25 8.89 -11.81
CA VAL A 273 -0.92 7.98 -12.75
C VAL A 273 -0.48 6.54 -12.51
N ILE A 274 -1.43 5.64 -12.45
CA ILE A 274 -1.20 4.19 -12.42
C ILE A 274 -1.17 3.68 -13.84
N LYS A 275 -0.05 3.04 -14.23
CA LYS A 275 0.17 2.54 -15.59
C LYS A 275 0.59 1.08 -15.59
N ASN A 276 0.42 0.43 -16.74
CA ASN A 276 0.83 -0.96 -16.93
C ASN A 276 2.16 -1.05 -17.67
N THR A 277 3.16 -1.68 -17.07
CA THR A 277 4.45 -1.96 -17.72
C THR A 277 4.31 -2.83 -18.97
N ASN A 278 3.31 -3.70 -19.01
CA ASN A 278 3.05 -4.58 -20.15
C ASN A 278 2.16 -3.94 -21.23
N ASN A 279 1.58 -2.77 -20.96
CA ASN A 279 0.75 -2.00 -21.87
C ASN A 279 0.96 -0.50 -21.63
N PRO A 280 2.17 0.04 -21.89
CA PRO A 280 2.56 1.40 -21.48
C PRO A 280 1.78 2.50 -22.22
N ASP A 281 1.21 2.21 -23.38
CA ASP A 281 0.40 3.14 -24.17
C ASP A 281 -1.00 3.35 -23.60
N HIS A 282 -1.47 2.43 -22.73
CA HIS A 282 -2.75 2.60 -22.05
C HIS A 282 -2.69 3.83 -21.11
N PRO A 283 -3.69 4.73 -21.14
CA PRO A 283 -3.66 5.97 -20.35
C PRO A 283 -3.56 5.73 -18.84
N GLY A 284 -4.05 4.58 -18.36
CA GLY A 284 -4.07 4.27 -16.93
C GLY A 284 -5.18 4.99 -16.17
N THR A 285 -5.01 5.09 -14.85
CA THR A 285 -5.88 5.86 -13.96
C THR A 285 -5.09 7.05 -13.40
N ARG A 286 -5.58 8.26 -13.59
CA ARG A 286 -5.00 9.48 -13.00
C ARG A 286 -5.52 9.70 -11.60
N ILE A 287 -4.64 10.09 -10.68
CA ILE A 287 -4.99 10.50 -9.32
C ILE A 287 -4.65 11.98 -9.20
N VAL A 288 -5.65 12.81 -8.94
CA VAL A 288 -5.60 14.28 -9.00
C VAL A 288 -6.07 14.90 -7.68
N LEU A 289 -5.83 16.18 -7.50
CA LEU A 289 -6.32 16.93 -6.33
C LEU A 289 -7.85 17.18 -6.43
N GLU A 290 -8.31 17.49 -7.62
CA GLU A 290 -9.70 17.79 -7.94
C GLU A 290 -10.05 17.20 -9.30
N HIS A 291 -11.27 16.72 -9.46
CA HIS A 291 -11.75 16.17 -10.73
C HIS A 291 -11.73 17.19 -11.85
N SER A 292 -11.32 16.74 -13.04
CA SER A 292 -11.42 17.52 -14.27
C SER A 292 -12.85 17.60 -14.81
N ASN A 293 -13.72 16.62 -14.47
CA ASN A 293 -15.10 16.50 -14.91
C ASN A 293 -16.07 16.24 -13.74
N ASP A 294 -17.25 16.88 -13.79
CA ASP A 294 -18.23 16.90 -12.70
C ASP A 294 -19.32 15.79 -12.74
N HIS A 295 -19.18 14.77 -13.59
CA HIS A 295 -20.31 13.90 -13.94
C HIS A 295 -20.39 12.55 -13.21
N VAL A 296 -19.38 12.13 -12.46
CA VAL A 296 -19.36 10.81 -11.82
C VAL A 296 -19.68 10.93 -10.34
N THR A 297 -20.84 10.40 -9.92
CA THR A 297 -21.27 10.43 -8.52
C THR A 297 -20.58 9.36 -7.68
N VAL A 298 -20.50 8.13 -8.20
CA VAL A 298 -19.83 6.99 -7.57
C VAL A 298 -18.71 6.54 -8.50
N VAL A 299 -17.48 6.55 -8.00
CA VAL A 299 -16.29 6.17 -8.77
C VAL A 299 -15.95 4.69 -8.60
N GLY A 300 -16.28 4.09 -7.45
CA GLY A 300 -15.98 2.69 -7.19
C GLY A 300 -16.70 2.10 -5.99
N ILE A 301 -16.70 0.77 -5.96
CA ILE A 301 -17.27 -0.06 -4.90
C ILE A 301 -16.18 -1.05 -4.47
N ALA A 302 -15.79 -0.97 -3.21
CA ALA A 302 -14.80 -1.83 -2.61
C ALA A 302 -15.42 -2.69 -1.51
N GLY A 303 -14.85 -3.84 -1.25
CA GLY A 303 -15.21 -4.68 -0.12
C GLY A 303 -13.98 -5.37 0.46
N ASP A 304 -13.99 -5.50 1.77
CA ASP A 304 -12.93 -6.20 2.50
C ASP A 304 -13.54 -6.99 3.65
N SER A 305 -13.05 -8.19 3.86
CA SER A 305 -13.49 -9.10 4.93
C SER A 305 -12.50 -9.14 6.10
N GLY A 306 -12.84 -9.91 7.11
CA GLY A 306 -11.96 -10.08 8.28
C GLY A 306 -12.17 -8.99 9.33
N PHE A 307 -13.41 -8.55 9.49
CA PHE A 307 -13.83 -7.65 10.55
C PHE A 307 -14.64 -8.37 11.60
N VAL A 308 -14.67 -7.76 12.78
CA VAL A 308 -15.50 -8.14 13.91
C VAL A 308 -16.14 -6.88 14.50
N SER A 309 -17.27 -7.03 15.16
CA SER A 309 -17.93 -5.97 15.90
C SER A 309 -17.98 -6.29 17.39
N ILE A 310 -17.54 -5.36 18.21
CA ILE A 310 -17.81 -5.39 19.66
C ILE A 310 -19.06 -4.56 19.90
N ASN A 311 -20.14 -5.21 20.26
CA ASN A 311 -21.44 -4.59 20.47
C ASN A 311 -21.71 -4.46 21.99
N THR A 312 -22.07 -3.28 22.44
CA THR A 312 -22.38 -3.02 23.87
C THR A 312 -23.69 -2.27 23.99
N THR A 313 -24.48 -2.60 24.99
CA THR A 313 -25.66 -1.83 25.38
C THR A 313 -25.53 -1.36 26.82
N LYS A 314 -25.93 -0.12 27.06
CA LYS A 314 -26.01 0.44 28.40
C LYS A 314 -27.13 1.48 28.49
N TYR A 315 -28.11 1.24 29.32
CA TYR A 315 -29.22 2.16 29.49
C TYR A 315 -28.73 3.55 29.99
N LEU A 316 -29.17 4.62 29.32
CA LEU A 316 -28.73 6.00 29.54
C LEU A 316 -27.24 6.22 29.19
N MET A 317 -26.66 5.42 28.32
CA MET A 317 -25.26 5.55 27.86
C MET A 317 -24.95 6.98 27.38
N ASN A 318 -25.87 7.60 26.66
CA ASN A 318 -25.72 8.96 26.11
C ASN A 318 -25.63 10.06 27.19
N ARG A 319 -26.01 9.78 28.44
CA ARG A 319 -25.88 10.69 29.58
C ARG A 319 -24.61 10.45 30.40
N GLU A 320 -23.90 9.36 30.16
CA GLU A 320 -22.65 9.08 30.87
C GLU A 320 -21.48 9.81 30.20
N VAL A 321 -20.98 10.84 30.84
CA VAL A 321 -19.85 11.64 30.34
C VAL A 321 -18.60 10.77 30.20
N GLY A 322 -18.06 10.73 28.97
CA GLY A 322 -16.82 10.04 28.68
C GLY A 322 -16.96 8.51 28.49
N PHE A 323 -18.17 7.98 28.32
CA PHE A 323 -18.36 6.54 28.12
C PHE A 323 -17.53 6.01 26.93
N GLY A 324 -17.65 6.61 25.74
CA GLY A 324 -16.86 6.21 24.56
C GLY A 324 -15.34 6.26 24.83
N ARG A 325 -14.84 7.29 25.54
CA ARG A 325 -13.42 7.34 25.92
C ARG A 325 -13.02 6.15 26.80
N LYS A 326 -13.86 5.76 27.75
CA LYS A 326 -13.58 4.62 28.64
C LYS A 326 -13.56 3.30 27.87
N VAL A 327 -14.42 3.13 26.87
CA VAL A 327 -14.42 1.97 25.98
C VAL A 327 -13.16 1.95 25.14
N LEU A 328 -12.79 3.07 24.52
CA LEU A 328 -11.56 3.18 23.72
C LEU A 328 -10.29 2.99 24.59
N GLN A 329 -10.31 3.38 25.87
CA GLN A 329 -9.20 3.12 26.79
C GLN A 329 -8.96 1.62 26.99
N ILE A 330 -10.02 0.79 27.02
CA ILE A 330 -9.87 -0.67 27.11
C ILE A 330 -9.13 -1.21 25.88
N LEU A 331 -9.44 -0.70 24.69
CA LEU A 331 -8.76 -1.11 23.46
C LEU A 331 -7.31 -0.63 23.43
N GLU A 332 -7.06 0.62 23.85
CA GLU A 332 -5.72 1.19 23.94
C GLU A 332 -4.82 0.37 24.88
N ASP A 333 -5.32 0.05 26.08
CA ASP A 333 -4.60 -0.75 27.08
C ASP A 333 -4.24 -2.16 26.56
N LEU A 334 -5.01 -2.68 25.61
CA LEU A 334 -4.77 -3.96 24.96
C LEU A 334 -4.01 -3.85 23.64
N ASN A 335 -3.57 -2.64 23.28
CA ASN A 335 -2.93 -2.32 22.01
C ASN A 335 -3.75 -2.85 20.81
N ILE A 336 -5.00 -2.38 20.70
CA ILE A 336 -5.95 -2.72 19.63
C ILE A 336 -6.39 -1.44 18.95
N SER A 337 -6.20 -1.36 17.63
CA SER A 337 -6.76 -0.32 16.78
C SER A 337 -8.22 -0.60 16.44
N TRP A 338 -8.98 0.45 16.16
CA TRP A 338 -10.37 0.36 15.73
C TRP A 338 -10.57 1.09 14.40
N GLU A 339 -11.62 0.70 13.66
CA GLU A 339 -11.91 1.25 12.33
C GLU A 339 -13.12 2.19 12.35
N HIS A 340 -14.24 1.73 12.91
CA HIS A 340 -15.49 2.49 12.99
C HIS A 340 -16.15 2.31 14.36
N MET A 341 -16.86 3.35 14.81
CA MET A 341 -17.55 3.35 16.09
C MET A 341 -18.93 4.01 15.97
N PRO A 342 -19.90 3.36 15.33
CA PRO A 342 -21.26 3.85 15.33
C PRO A 342 -21.88 3.78 16.74
N THR A 343 -22.68 4.79 17.08
CA THR A 343 -23.33 4.90 18.38
C THR A 343 -24.80 5.19 18.21
N GLY A 344 -25.64 4.48 18.96
CA GLY A 344 -27.04 4.81 19.19
C GLY A 344 -27.22 5.64 20.48
N ILE A 345 -28.39 5.60 21.07
CA ILE A 345 -28.70 6.28 22.32
C ILE A 345 -28.14 5.48 23.51
N ASP A 346 -28.40 4.17 23.49
CA ASP A 346 -28.07 3.22 24.56
C ASP A 346 -27.16 2.08 24.08
N ASP A 347 -26.66 2.15 22.86
CA ASP A 347 -25.79 1.15 22.26
C ASP A 347 -24.57 1.78 21.58
N LEU A 348 -23.48 1.00 21.52
CA LEU A 348 -22.24 1.37 20.86
C LEU A 348 -21.64 0.10 20.25
N SER A 349 -21.31 0.20 18.97
CA SER A 349 -20.57 -0.86 18.25
C SER A 349 -19.18 -0.36 17.90
N ILE A 350 -18.18 -1.24 17.98
CA ILE A 350 -16.82 -0.94 17.51
C ILE A 350 -16.42 -1.99 16.49
N ILE A 351 -16.18 -1.54 15.28
CA ILE A 351 -15.69 -2.39 14.19
C ILE A 351 -14.17 -2.35 14.21
N LEU A 352 -13.55 -3.52 14.17
CA LEU A 352 -12.09 -3.67 14.12
C LEU A 352 -11.66 -4.90 13.32
N ARG A 353 -10.40 -4.98 12.99
CA ARG A 353 -9.84 -6.12 12.27
C ARG A 353 -9.79 -7.37 13.15
N SER A 354 -10.27 -8.50 12.67
CA SER A 354 -10.26 -9.76 13.42
C SER A 354 -8.85 -10.20 13.85
N ARG A 355 -7.82 -9.85 13.07
CA ARG A 355 -6.41 -10.12 13.40
C ARG A 355 -5.91 -9.41 14.66
N GLU A 356 -6.56 -8.34 15.08
CA GLU A 356 -6.24 -7.59 16.31
C GLU A 356 -6.71 -8.32 17.57
N LEU A 357 -7.70 -9.22 17.42
CA LEU A 357 -8.29 -9.98 18.51
C LEU A 357 -7.69 -11.38 18.59
N THR A 358 -7.27 -11.73 19.80
CA THR A 358 -7.01 -13.11 20.19
C THR A 358 -8.11 -13.53 21.18
N PRO A 359 -8.39 -14.83 21.38
CA PRO A 359 -9.39 -15.29 22.35
C PRO A 359 -9.15 -14.72 23.77
N ILE A 360 -7.90 -14.48 24.14
CA ILE A 360 -7.55 -13.88 25.44
C ILE A 360 -7.97 -12.41 25.48
N LYS A 361 -7.70 -11.64 24.43
CA LYS A 361 -8.09 -10.24 24.32
C LYS A 361 -9.62 -10.09 24.30
N GLU A 362 -10.33 -10.96 23.59
CA GLU A 362 -11.79 -10.98 23.55
C GLU A 362 -12.39 -11.13 24.97
N GLN A 363 -11.94 -12.15 25.70
CA GLN A 363 -12.38 -12.38 27.08
C GLN A 363 -12.09 -11.19 27.99
N GLU A 364 -10.92 -10.57 27.85
CA GLU A 364 -10.54 -9.44 28.67
C GLU A 364 -11.38 -8.19 28.33
N ILE A 365 -11.67 -7.93 27.04
CA ILE A 365 -12.55 -6.85 26.61
C ILE A 365 -13.94 -7.02 27.21
N LEU A 366 -14.59 -8.18 27.03
CA LEU A 366 -15.91 -8.46 27.54
C LEU A 366 -15.98 -8.33 29.08
N LYS A 367 -14.96 -8.82 29.77
CA LYS A 367 -14.82 -8.69 31.21
C LYS A 367 -14.72 -7.22 31.66
N GLN A 368 -13.88 -6.42 30.98
CA GLN A 368 -13.72 -5.02 31.37
C GLN A 368 -14.96 -4.19 31.05
N LEU A 369 -15.63 -4.44 29.92
CA LEU A 369 -16.90 -3.80 29.59
C LEU A 369 -17.97 -4.08 30.66
N THR A 370 -18.13 -5.33 31.08
CA THR A 370 -19.14 -5.72 32.07
C THR A 370 -18.77 -5.31 33.47
N GLN A 371 -17.51 -5.48 33.92
CA GLN A 371 -17.11 -5.27 35.31
C GLN A 371 -16.69 -3.85 35.62
N LYS A 372 -16.02 -3.13 34.69
CA LYS A 372 -15.56 -1.76 34.93
C LYS A 372 -16.55 -0.70 34.44
N LEU A 373 -17.22 -0.98 33.28
CA LEU A 373 -18.13 -0.02 32.68
C LEU A 373 -19.60 -0.34 32.98
N GLU A 374 -19.86 -1.50 33.60
CA GLU A 374 -21.19 -1.91 34.03
C GLU A 374 -22.21 -1.83 32.86
N VAL A 375 -21.82 -2.34 31.69
CA VAL A 375 -22.71 -2.42 30.52
C VAL A 375 -23.77 -3.50 30.75
N ASP A 376 -24.97 -3.29 30.21
CA ASP A 376 -26.07 -4.26 30.33
C ASP A 376 -25.80 -5.51 29.50
N THR A 377 -25.25 -5.34 28.30
CA THR A 377 -24.79 -6.46 27.44
C THR A 377 -23.47 -6.11 26.75
N ALA A 378 -22.65 -7.11 26.51
CA ALA A 378 -21.47 -7.03 25.66
C ALA A 378 -21.29 -8.33 24.90
N GLU A 379 -21.14 -8.24 23.60
CA GLU A 379 -20.95 -9.40 22.71
C GLU A 379 -19.97 -9.06 21.59
N ILE A 380 -19.38 -10.08 20.99
CA ILE A 380 -18.49 -9.95 19.83
C ILE A 380 -19.09 -10.74 18.67
N GLU A 381 -19.35 -10.06 17.58
CA GLU A 381 -19.82 -10.64 16.33
C GLU A 381 -18.66 -10.80 15.36
N HIS A 382 -18.48 -11.99 14.83
CA HIS A 382 -17.40 -12.36 13.91
C HIS A 382 -17.88 -12.43 12.45
N ASP A 383 -16.93 -12.67 11.54
CA ASP A 383 -17.18 -12.91 10.12
C ASP A 383 -17.97 -11.79 9.43
N LEU A 384 -17.51 -10.57 9.64
CA LEU A 384 -18.05 -9.38 9.02
C LEU A 384 -17.20 -8.91 7.84
N SER A 385 -17.86 -8.26 6.87
CA SER A 385 -17.24 -7.57 5.75
C SER A 385 -17.73 -6.12 5.70
N ILE A 386 -16.81 -5.22 5.37
CA ILE A 386 -17.10 -3.82 5.08
C ILE A 386 -17.23 -3.67 3.58
N ILE A 387 -18.33 -3.05 3.12
CA ILE A 387 -18.56 -2.66 1.74
C ILE A 387 -18.60 -1.15 1.69
N MET A 388 -17.80 -0.55 0.81
CA MET A 388 -17.72 0.90 0.65
C MET A 388 -18.14 1.31 -0.75
N ILE A 389 -18.99 2.32 -0.81
CA ILE A 389 -19.28 3.09 -2.02
C ILE A 389 -18.50 4.38 -1.93
N VAL A 390 -17.72 4.71 -2.94
CA VAL A 390 -16.82 5.87 -2.93
C VAL A 390 -17.12 6.84 -4.06
N GLY A 391 -17.10 8.14 -3.75
CA GLY A 391 -17.22 9.22 -4.73
C GLY A 391 -17.40 10.58 -4.06
N GLU A 392 -16.55 11.56 -4.36
CA GLU A 392 -16.64 12.92 -3.77
C GLU A 392 -17.94 13.65 -4.15
N LYS A 393 -18.52 13.34 -5.31
CA LYS A 393 -19.77 13.96 -5.77
C LYS A 393 -21.03 13.46 -5.05
N MET A 394 -20.91 12.39 -4.26
CA MET A 394 -22.02 11.91 -3.42
C MET A 394 -22.52 12.98 -2.45
N LYS A 395 -21.62 13.85 -1.97
CA LYS A 395 -21.93 14.96 -1.07
C LYS A 395 -23.03 15.88 -1.59
N SER A 396 -23.10 16.11 -2.90
CA SER A 396 -24.08 16.99 -3.54
C SER A 396 -25.24 16.24 -4.21
N GLN A 397 -25.21 14.89 -4.16
CA GLN A 397 -26.18 14.06 -4.87
C GLN A 397 -27.21 13.44 -3.92
N VAL A 398 -28.45 13.81 -4.07
CA VAL A 398 -29.57 13.25 -3.30
C VAL A 398 -29.89 11.82 -3.77
N GLY A 399 -30.11 10.91 -2.81
CA GLY A 399 -30.63 9.57 -3.09
C GLY A 399 -29.61 8.46 -3.23
N VAL A 400 -28.29 8.73 -3.09
CA VAL A 400 -27.23 7.70 -3.20
C VAL A 400 -27.45 6.57 -2.18
N THR A 401 -27.65 6.91 -0.91
CA THR A 401 -27.91 5.91 0.15
C THR A 401 -29.20 5.13 -0.11
N ALA A 402 -30.25 5.79 -0.62
CA ALA A 402 -31.52 5.12 -0.96
C ALA A 402 -31.33 4.10 -2.09
N THR A 403 -30.58 4.47 -3.14
CA THR A 403 -30.22 3.56 -4.25
C THR A 403 -29.44 2.37 -3.75
N ALA A 404 -28.43 2.59 -2.89
CA ALA A 404 -27.62 1.53 -2.32
C ALA A 404 -28.45 0.58 -1.44
N ALA A 405 -29.21 1.13 -0.49
CA ALA A 405 -30.05 0.32 0.39
C ALA A 405 -31.12 -0.47 -0.37
N LYS A 406 -31.72 0.10 -1.41
CA LYS A 406 -32.66 -0.58 -2.30
C LYS A 406 -31.97 -1.75 -3.00
N ALA A 407 -30.81 -1.53 -3.61
CA ALA A 407 -30.06 -2.57 -4.31
C ALA A 407 -29.69 -3.75 -3.39
N LEU A 408 -29.24 -3.47 -2.17
CA LEU A 408 -28.96 -4.49 -1.18
C LEU A 408 -30.21 -5.27 -0.76
N SER A 409 -31.31 -4.57 -0.48
CA SER A 409 -32.59 -5.17 -0.09
C SER A 409 -33.17 -6.05 -1.20
N GLU A 410 -33.20 -5.59 -2.46
CA GLU A 410 -33.71 -6.36 -3.59
C GLU A 410 -32.88 -7.64 -3.87
N ASN A 411 -31.64 -7.67 -3.39
CA ASN A 411 -30.76 -8.81 -3.44
C ASN A 411 -30.66 -9.55 -2.09
N GLU A 412 -31.60 -9.37 -1.18
CA GLU A 412 -31.66 -10.07 0.12
C GLU A 412 -30.33 -10.01 0.90
N VAL A 413 -29.66 -8.89 0.87
CA VAL A 413 -28.47 -8.60 1.67
C VAL A 413 -28.87 -7.83 2.92
N ASN A 414 -28.63 -8.41 4.09
CA ASN A 414 -28.93 -7.74 5.35
C ASN A 414 -27.82 -6.73 5.70
N ILE A 415 -28.22 -5.49 5.98
CA ILE A 415 -27.32 -4.43 6.41
C ILE A 415 -27.25 -4.43 7.93
N GLN A 416 -26.10 -4.74 8.50
CA GLN A 416 -25.91 -4.73 9.95
C GLN A 416 -25.51 -3.35 10.47
N MET A 417 -24.81 -2.55 9.65
CA MET A 417 -24.40 -1.20 9.99
C MET A 417 -24.34 -0.34 8.74
N ILE A 418 -24.69 0.93 8.87
CA ILE A 418 -24.43 1.98 7.88
C ILE A 418 -23.63 3.09 8.57
N SER A 419 -22.57 3.55 7.94
CA SER A 419 -21.81 4.72 8.40
C SER A 419 -21.47 5.62 7.22
N GLN A 420 -21.65 6.93 7.42
CA GLN A 420 -21.22 7.97 6.49
C GLN A 420 -20.55 9.07 7.29
N GLY A 421 -19.27 9.30 7.02
CA GLY A 421 -18.49 10.33 7.70
C GLY A 421 -18.86 11.75 7.23
N SER A 422 -18.38 12.76 7.96
CA SER A 422 -18.61 14.18 7.64
C SER A 422 -17.99 14.64 6.31
N SER A 423 -17.06 13.86 5.75
CA SER A 423 -16.50 14.10 4.42
C SER A 423 -17.48 13.78 3.30
N GLU A 424 -18.42 12.86 3.56
CA GLU A 424 -19.41 12.33 2.60
C GLU A 424 -18.80 11.72 1.32
N VAL A 425 -17.49 11.42 1.34
CA VAL A 425 -16.77 10.81 0.21
C VAL A 425 -17.04 9.31 0.10
N SER A 426 -17.40 8.68 1.20
CA SER A 426 -17.73 7.25 1.25
C SER A 426 -19.00 6.96 2.06
N ILE A 427 -19.68 5.89 1.68
CA ILE A 427 -20.75 5.27 2.48
C ILE A 427 -20.31 3.84 2.76
N ILE A 428 -20.35 3.46 4.03
CA ILE A 428 -19.90 2.17 4.52
C ILE A 428 -21.11 1.35 4.93
N PHE A 429 -21.17 0.12 4.45
CA PHE A 429 -22.11 -0.91 4.89
C PHE A 429 -21.34 -2.05 5.52
N VAL A 430 -21.77 -2.53 6.66
CA VAL A 430 -21.28 -3.80 7.24
C VAL A 430 -22.32 -4.86 6.95
N VAL A 431 -21.85 -5.99 6.43
CA VAL A 431 -22.64 -7.17 6.11
C VAL A 431 -21.94 -8.42 6.64
N SER A 432 -22.64 -9.55 6.72
CA SER A 432 -21.99 -10.83 7.00
C SER A 432 -21.05 -11.20 5.84
N LYS A 433 -19.94 -11.85 6.15
CA LYS A 433 -18.87 -12.21 5.20
C LYS A 433 -19.38 -13.04 4.01
N ASP A 434 -20.31 -13.94 4.24
CA ASP A 434 -20.92 -14.77 3.19
C ASP A 434 -21.75 -13.95 2.19
N GLN A 435 -22.17 -12.73 2.55
CA GLN A 435 -22.94 -11.81 1.69
C GLN A 435 -22.07 -10.78 0.95
N GLU A 436 -20.77 -10.72 1.20
CA GLU A 436 -19.87 -9.71 0.63
C GLU A 436 -19.94 -9.65 -0.90
N GLU A 437 -19.71 -10.77 -1.57
CA GLU A 437 -19.70 -10.82 -3.04
C GLU A 437 -21.06 -10.44 -3.64
N LYS A 438 -22.15 -10.88 -3.00
CA LYS A 438 -23.52 -10.56 -3.40
C LYS A 438 -23.81 -9.06 -3.25
N ALA A 439 -23.35 -8.47 -2.15
CA ALA A 439 -23.48 -7.02 -1.89
C ALA A 439 -22.72 -6.19 -2.93
N ILE A 440 -21.45 -6.54 -3.22
CA ILE A 440 -20.67 -5.85 -4.23
C ILE A 440 -21.31 -5.92 -5.59
N LYS A 441 -21.82 -7.09 -6.00
CA LYS A 441 -22.52 -7.26 -7.30
C LYS A 441 -23.80 -6.43 -7.39
N ALA A 442 -24.61 -6.43 -6.33
CA ALA A 442 -25.84 -5.66 -6.26
C ALA A 442 -25.59 -4.16 -6.40
N LEU A 443 -24.63 -3.64 -5.63
CA LEU A 443 -24.25 -2.24 -5.66
C LEU A 443 -23.63 -1.85 -7.00
N TYR A 444 -22.77 -2.71 -7.56
CA TYR A 444 -22.14 -2.45 -8.85
C TYR A 444 -23.21 -2.32 -9.96
N GLN A 445 -24.18 -3.21 -10.03
CA GLN A 445 -25.27 -3.13 -11.00
C GLN A 445 -26.12 -1.87 -10.84
N ALA A 446 -26.33 -1.40 -9.62
CA ALA A 446 -27.12 -0.22 -9.34
C ALA A 446 -26.45 1.09 -9.75
N PHE A 447 -25.12 1.17 -9.61
CA PHE A 447 -24.35 2.39 -9.91
C PHE A 447 -23.67 2.37 -11.28
N PHE A 448 -23.46 1.21 -11.89
CA PHE A 448 -22.85 1.02 -13.21
C PHE A 448 -23.71 0.13 -14.13
N PRO A 449 -24.95 0.55 -14.45
CA PRO A 449 -25.95 -0.32 -15.10
C PRO A 449 -25.66 -0.68 -16.57
N ASN A 450 -24.70 -0.04 -17.23
CA ASN A 450 -24.42 -0.18 -18.67
C ASN A 450 -23.19 -1.04 -18.99
N ASN A 451 -22.78 -1.92 -18.10
CA ASN A 451 -21.69 -2.87 -18.33
C ASN A 451 -22.17 -4.30 -18.54
#